data_33ade8b72192f257f14c40a41d68c03f
#
_entry.id   33ade8b72192f257f14c40a41d68c03f
#
_cell.length_a   1.000
_cell.length_b   1.000
_cell.length_c   1.000
_cell.angle_alpha   90.00
_cell.angle_beta   90.00
_cell.angle_gamma   90.00
#
_symmetry.space_group_name_H-M   'P 1'
#
loop_
_entity.id
_entity.type
_entity.pdbx_description
1 polymer ?
#
loop_
_entity_poly.entity_id
_entity_poly.type
_entity_poly.pdbx_seq_one_letter_code
_entity_poly.pdbx_strand_id
1 'polypeptide(L)'
;MLTTVTALAAASVAIPAEAGAGGPGDLRVESYILPVGAAKPSLEDLQSGSGMQRLRDLVAQTEPGARLPLETAGPAASYAQLSHKPSGMTQSAPVAQAVGPSVAAPEPARTMTFEECKKGLGSDKSFFVKSRFAVCNGASFLQTWMRNNKPVGESMFNVRVVGMIAKNSRVINFQYYFTDFLTTGTTGASAMSITTKGNIPQSWPAGAKYTRGGKMPGTKTFAQLKVQRTFTETVTAKTGQGSMKALDLLFAVYEPAISYTPPPGWTLRGALGGKLFMLAPRWESASYLANSTGGGKPEKKGAATFSYLTTLTLSAKQGAAEQAEAAHIRQAFLVPQDTKPYMSAKKVPGQTAKDPLHRTVSQARNDKNRAAAVKQCKRYWGPKYTNGGKECDEYPFASTYEGAAELEFDQEAKKFNFSAKPIPKDDNQAGGLILKSFYGKNRIIDGFDDGFLVKIVS
;
A
#
# COMPACT_ATOMS: atom_id res chain seq x y z
N MET A 1 -33.66 -9.51 -16.47
CA MET A 1 -32.97 -8.98 -17.65
C MET A 1 -31.47 -9.15 -17.39
N LEU A 2 -30.89 -10.17 -18.03
CA LEU A 2 -29.43 -10.43 -17.94
C LEU A 2 -28.73 -9.42 -18.85
N THR A 3 -27.91 -8.57 -18.27
CA THR A 3 -26.95 -7.77 -19.02
C THR A 3 -25.60 -8.49 -19.03
N THR A 4 -25.26 -9.00 -20.18
CA THR A 4 -23.97 -9.59 -20.51
C THR A 4 -22.87 -8.54 -20.38
N VAL A 5 -21.97 -8.74 -19.44
CA VAL A 5 -20.71 -7.99 -19.34
C VAL A 5 -19.73 -8.60 -20.33
N THR A 6 -19.50 -7.90 -21.42
CA THR A 6 -18.44 -8.23 -22.38
C THR A 6 -17.08 -7.98 -21.72
N ALA A 7 -16.32 -9.04 -21.52
CA ALA A 7 -14.92 -8.96 -21.11
C ALA A 7 -14.11 -8.35 -22.26
N LEU A 8 -13.60 -7.13 -22.07
CA LEU A 8 -12.56 -6.60 -22.94
C LEU A 8 -11.26 -7.38 -22.67
N ALA A 9 -10.83 -8.11 -23.66
CA ALA A 9 -9.55 -8.78 -23.68
C ALA A 9 -8.43 -7.76 -23.53
N ALA A 10 -7.55 -7.96 -22.55
CA ALA A 10 -6.30 -7.26 -22.44
C ALA A 10 -5.49 -7.50 -23.72
N ALA A 11 -5.28 -6.45 -24.50
CA ALA A 11 -4.37 -6.50 -25.60
C ALA A 11 -2.95 -6.69 -25.01
N SER A 12 -2.48 -7.93 -25.05
CA SER A 12 -1.07 -8.22 -24.95
C SER A 12 -0.36 -7.49 -26.09
N VAL A 13 0.45 -6.49 -25.77
CA VAL A 13 1.37 -5.90 -26.75
C VAL A 13 2.34 -6.99 -27.10
N ALA A 14 2.02 -7.76 -28.13
CA ALA A 14 2.95 -8.67 -28.76
C ALA A 14 4.10 -7.80 -29.27
N ILE A 15 5.31 -8.06 -28.78
CA ILE A 15 6.53 -7.50 -29.35
C ILE A 15 6.60 -8.07 -30.77
N PRO A 16 6.51 -7.27 -31.84
CA PRO A 16 6.64 -7.80 -33.17
C PRO A 16 8.05 -8.34 -33.34
N ALA A 17 8.17 -9.64 -33.51
CA ALA A 17 9.38 -10.28 -34.01
C ALA A 17 9.43 -10.03 -35.51
N GLU A 18 9.78 -8.84 -35.95
CA GLU A 18 10.21 -8.58 -37.32
C GLU A 18 11.66 -8.11 -37.31
N ALA A 19 12.53 -9.03 -37.67
CA ALA A 19 13.89 -8.73 -38.13
C ALA A 19 13.81 -8.03 -39.49
N GLY A 20 13.45 -6.74 -39.48
CA GLY A 20 13.62 -5.89 -40.66
C GLY A 20 15.11 -5.67 -40.85
N ALA A 21 15.65 -6.05 -42.00
CA ALA A 21 17.02 -5.76 -42.44
C ALA A 21 17.23 -4.23 -42.40
N GLY A 22 17.94 -3.74 -41.36
CA GLY A 22 18.29 -2.33 -41.22
C GLY A 22 19.37 -1.99 -42.29
N GLY A 23 19.18 -0.83 -42.94
CA GLY A 23 20.19 -0.28 -43.86
C GLY A 23 21.54 0.01 -43.16
N PRO A 24 22.61 0.28 -43.90
CA PRO A 24 23.93 0.57 -43.34
C PRO A 24 23.83 1.81 -42.45
N GLY A 25 24.04 1.62 -41.14
CA GLY A 25 24.00 2.68 -40.12
C GLY A 25 22.80 2.65 -39.16
N ASP A 26 22.05 1.55 -39.06
CA ASP A 26 20.92 1.44 -38.11
C ASP A 26 21.40 1.55 -36.64
N LEU A 27 21.22 2.76 -36.08
CA LEU A 27 21.50 3.07 -34.69
C LEU A 27 20.17 3.07 -33.93
N ARG A 28 20.02 2.16 -32.96
CA ARG A 28 18.82 2.09 -32.15
C ARG A 28 19.10 1.90 -30.67
N VAL A 29 18.18 2.33 -29.85
CA VAL A 29 18.16 2.11 -28.41
C VAL A 29 16.99 1.21 -28.05
N GLU A 30 17.24 0.15 -27.31
CA GLU A 30 16.21 -0.70 -26.70
C GLU A 30 16.18 -0.40 -25.21
N SER A 31 14.99 -0.15 -24.65
CA SER A 31 14.83 0.23 -23.23
C SER A 31 14.09 -0.85 -22.45
N TYR A 32 14.54 -1.07 -21.22
CA TYR A 32 14.03 -2.09 -20.30
C TYR A 32 13.86 -1.52 -18.90
N ILE A 33 12.85 -2.03 -18.17
CA ILE A 33 12.59 -1.67 -16.79
C ILE A 33 12.77 -2.91 -15.93
N LEU A 34 13.58 -2.80 -14.89
CA LEU A 34 13.93 -3.88 -13.98
C LEU A 34 13.67 -3.44 -12.52
N PRO A 35 13.45 -4.38 -11.59
CA PRO A 35 13.51 -4.06 -10.17
C PRO A 35 14.86 -3.41 -9.82
N VAL A 36 14.84 -2.48 -8.87
CA VAL A 36 16.09 -1.85 -8.41
C VAL A 36 17.00 -2.92 -7.81
N GLY A 37 18.24 -2.99 -8.30
CA GLY A 37 19.23 -3.96 -7.81
C GLY A 37 19.12 -5.34 -8.44
N ALA A 38 18.21 -5.57 -9.38
CA ALA A 38 18.19 -6.81 -10.16
C ALA A 38 19.53 -7.01 -10.88
N ALA A 39 20.02 -8.24 -10.84
CA ALA A 39 21.22 -8.61 -11.57
C ALA A 39 20.96 -8.52 -13.08
N LYS A 40 21.55 -7.51 -13.73
CA LYS A 40 21.47 -7.33 -15.18
C LYS A 40 22.63 -8.02 -15.89
N PRO A 41 22.46 -8.47 -17.14
CA PRO A 41 23.60 -8.88 -17.98
C PRO A 41 24.58 -7.71 -18.17
N SER A 42 25.87 -8.01 -18.22
CA SER A 42 26.90 -7.04 -18.60
C SER A 42 26.84 -6.77 -20.12
N LEU A 43 27.54 -5.72 -20.59
CA LEU A 43 27.63 -5.45 -22.02
C LEU A 43 28.26 -6.67 -22.81
N GLU A 44 29.23 -7.32 -22.24
CA GLU A 44 29.84 -8.51 -22.79
C GLU A 44 28.84 -9.67 -22.91
N ASP A 45 28.03 -9.89 -21.84
CA ASP A 45 26.92 -10.85 -21.88
C ASP A 45 25.90 -10.51 -22.97
N LEU A 46 25.50 -9.21 -23.07
CA LEU A 46 24.56 -8.75 -24.08
C LEU A 46 25.04 -8.95 -25.51
N GLN A 47 26.37 -8.89 -25.74
CA GLN A 47 26.98 -9.16 -27.02
C GLN A 47 26.95 -10.65 -27.37
N SER A 48 26.81 -11.53 -26.41
CA SER A 48 26.54 -12.95 -26.64
C SER A 48 25.06 -13.14 -27.03
N GLY A 49 24.76 -14.07 -27.92
CA GLY A 49 23.38 -14.32 -28.37
C GLY A 49 22.40 -14.69 -27.24
N SER A 50 22.91 -15.28 -26.16
CA SER A 50 22.12 -15.67 -24.97
C SER A 50 21.85 -14.51 -23.99
N GLY A 51 22.68 -13.46 -23.96
CA GLY A 51 22.56 -12.38 -23.01
C GLY A 51 21.34 -11.51 -23.24
N MET A 52 21.03 -11.16 -24.49
CA MET A 52 19.81 -10.43 -24.85
C MET A 52 18.54 -11.23 -24.52
N GLN A 53 18.57 -12.55 -24.72
CA GLN A 53 17.43 -13.39 -24.37
C GLN A 53 17.25 -13.44 -22.85
N ARG A 54 18.31 -13.61 -22.05
CA ARG A 54 18.25 -13.56 -20.60
C ARG A 54 17.69 -12.22 -20.09
N LEU A 55 18.06 -11.10 -20.73
CA LEU A 55 17.50 -9.79 -20.38
C LEU A 55 15.99 -9.73 -20.65
N ARG A 56 15.53 -10.22 -21.80
CA ARG A 56 14.09 -10.27 -22.12
C ARG A 56 13.31 -11.17 -21.15
N ASP A 57 13.88 -12.33 -20.82
CA ASP A 57 13.27 -13.26 -19.85
C ASP A 57 13.18 -12.64 -18.45
N LEU A 58 14.21 -11.91 -18.03
CA LEU A 58 14.20 -11.16 -16.76
C LEU A 58 13.09 -10.10 -16.74
N VAL A 59 12.94 -9.34 -17.81
CA VAL A 59 11.87 -8.34 -17.96
C VAL A 59 10.50 -9.00 -17.95
N ALA A 60 10.31 -10.09 -18.69
CA ALA A 60 9.06 -10.83 -18.75
C ALA A 60 8.64 -11.40 -17.37
N GLN A 61 9.61 -11.84 -16.56
CA GLN A 61 9.36 -12.33 -15.20
C GLN A 61 8.96 -11.19 -14.22
N THR A 62 9.42 -9.97 -14.49
CA THR A 62 9.18 -8.82 -13.58
C THR A 62 7.93 -8.01 -13.95
N GLU A 63 7.53 -7.99 -15.22
CA GLU A 63 6.35 -7.24 -15.69
C GLU A 63 5.01 -7.64 -15.03
N PRO A 64 4.67 -8.93 -14.81
CA PRO A 64 3.39 -9.30 -14.21
C PRO A 64 3.21 -8.82 -12.77
N GLY A 65 4.30 -8.66 -12.02
CA GLY A 65 4.26 -8.18 -10.64
C GLY A 65 4.20 -6.66 -10.50
N ALA A 66 4.61 -5.92 -11.53
CA ALA A 66 4.59 -4.46 -11.56
C ALA A 66 3.25 -3.89 -12.02
N ARG A 67 2.44 -4.67 -12.68
CA ARG A 67 1.09 -4.31 -13.13
C ARG A 67 0.03 -4.92 -12.21
N LEU A 68 -0.18 -4.33 -11.05
CA LEU A 68 -1.48 -4.48 -10.42
C LEU A 68 -2.50 -3.82 -11.36
N PRO A 69 -3.57 -4.50 -11.76
CA PRO A 69 -4.61 -3.93 -12.62
C PRO A 69 -5.43 -2.91 -11.81
N LEU A 70 -4.81 -1.78 -11.49
CA LEU A 70 -5.45 -0.64 -10.84
C LEU A 70 -6.47 0.04 -11.77
N GLU A 71 -6.46 -0.33 -13.05
CA GLU A 71 -7.26 0.31 -14.09
C GLU A 71 -8.76 0.01 -14.00
N THR A 72 -9.18 -1.03 -13.26
CA THR A 72 -10.59 -1.45 -13.16
C THR A 72 -11.15 -1.46 -11.74
N ALA A 73 -10.36 -1.08 -10.75
CA ALA A 73 -10.73 -1.26 -9.35
C ALA A 73 -11.23 0.04 -8.73
N GLY A 74 -12.46 0.02 -8.27
CA GLY A 74 -12.98 0.99 -7.31
C GLY A 74 -12.28 0.89 -5.94
N PRO A 75 -12.61 1.77 -4.98
CA PRO A 75 -11.96 1.83 -3.67
C PRO A 75 -11.84 0.49 -2.96
N ALA A 76 -12.93 -0.27 -2.84
CA ALA A 76 -12.96 -1.58 -2.17
C ALA A 76 -12.08 -2.63 -2.87
N ALA A 77 -12.05 -2.61 -4.20
CA ALA A 77 -11.24 -3.55 -4.97
C ALA A 77 -9.73 -3.23 -4.90
N SER A 78 -9.33 -1.96 -4.64
CA SER A 78 -7.92 -1.63 -4.39
C SER A 78 -7.40 -2.28 -3.10
N TYR A 79 -8.24 -2.48 -2.08
CA TYR A 79 -7.88 -3.25 -0.89
C TYR A 79 -7.76 -4.74 -1.16
N ALA A 80 -8.69 -5.31 -1.92
CA ALA A 80 -8.61 -6.72 -2.33
C ALA A 80 -7.34 -7.00 -3.14
N GLN A 81 -6.89 -6.07 -3.98
CA GLN A 81 -5.66 -6.19 -4.75
C GLN A 81 -4.39 -6.02 -3.90
N LEU A 82 -4.42 -5.13 -2.89
CA LEU A 82 -3.34 -4.99 -1.92
C LEU A 82 -3.26 -6.21 -1.00
N SER A 83 -4.36 -6.94 -0.82
CA SER A 83 -4.40 -8.19 -0.07
C SER A 83 -3.77 -9.37 -0.81
N HIS A 84 -3.72 -9.33 -2.12
CA HIS A 84 -2.90 -10.24 -2.92
C HIS A 84 -1.48 -9.67 -2.94
N LYS A 85 -0.70 -10.00 -1.90
CA LYS A 85 0.71 -9.63 -1.82
C LYS A 85 1.38 -9.75 -3.18
N PRO A 86 1.93 -8.69 -3.75
CA PRO A 86 3.08 -8.87 -4.63
C PRO A 86 4.15 -9.56 -3.77
N SER A 87 4.66 -10.69 -4.25
CA SER A 87 5.77 -11.40 -3.60
C SER A 87 6.86 -10.37 -3.29
N GLY A 88 7.09 -10.05 -2.02
CA GLY A 88 8.10 -9.05 -1.66
C GLY A 88 7.66 -7.91 -0.74
N MET A 89 6.38 -7.77 -0.37
CA MET A 89 6.01 -6.79 0.66
C MET A 89 6.46 -7.27 2.04
N THR A 90 7.58 -6.77 2.52
CA THR A 90 7.95 -6.85 3.92
C THR A 90 7.46 -5.58 4.62
N GLN A 91 6.56 -5.77 5.56
CA GLN A 91 6.28 -4.76 6.56
C GLN A 91 7.54 -4.63 7.44
N SER A 92 8.16 -3.46 7.49
CA SER A 92 9.10 -3.20 8.58
C SER A 92 8.27 -3.18 9.87
N ALA A 93 8.60 -4.08 10.80
CA ALA A 93 8.07 -3.99 12.14
C ALA A 93 8.36 -2.58 12.68
N PRO A 94 7.40 -1.93 13.36
CA PRO A 94 7.71 -0.70 14.07
C PRO A 94 8.88 -1.03 15.00
N VAL A 95 9.92 -0.18 14.98
CA VAL A 95 11.03 -0.27 15.93
C VAL A 95 10.39 -0.16 17.30
N ALA A 96 10.42 -1.25 18.06
CA ALA A 96 9.93 -1.26 19.42
C ALA A 96 10.84 -0.36 20.24
N GLN A 97 10.42 0.88 20.46
CA GLN A 97 10.96 1.66 21.55
C GLN A 97 10.46 1.01 22.84
N ALA A 98 11.40 0.59 23.68
CA ALA A 98 11.14 0.14 25.04
C ALA A 98 10.62 1.35 25.85
N VAL A 99 9.33 1.52 25.85
CA VAL A 99 8.64 2.48 26.72
C VAL A 99 7.77 1.65 27.65
N GLY A 100 7.68 2.05 28.93
CA GLY A 100 6.82 1.44 29.92
C GLY A 100 5.36 1.27 29.42
N PRO A 101 4.45 0.63 30.17
CA PRO A 101 3.14 0.23 29.70
C PRO A 101 2.39 1.40 29.07
N SER A 102 2.34 1.41 27.73
CA SER A 102 1.67 2.46 26.95
C SER A 102 0.25 2.00 26.63
N VAL A 103 -0.74 2.72 27.16
CA VAL A 103 -2.15 2.53 26.81
C VAL A 103 -2.53 3.19 25.48
N ALA A 104 -1.60 3.32 24.57
CA ALA A 104 -1.83 3.91 23.26
C ALA A 104 -1.01 3.18 22.18
N ALA A 105 -1.60 3.00 21.01
CA ALA A 105 -0.86 2.50 19.84
C ALA A 105 0.33 3.41 19.49
N PRO A 106 1.43 2.87 18.96
CA PRO A 106 2.56 3.68 18.52
C PRO A 106 2.18 4.66 17.39
N GLU A 107 2.93 5.76 17.26
CA GLU A 107 2.77 6.65 16.11
C GLU A 107 3.32 5.98 14.85
N PRO A 108 2.55 5.94 13.76
CA PRO A 108 3.06 5.45 12.50
C PRO A 108 4.13 6.38 11.92
N ALA A 109 5.16 5.81 11.30
CA ALA A 109 6.19 6.59 10.62
C ALA A 109 5.57 7.47 9.52
N ARG A 110 5.98 8.75 9.46
CA ARG A 110 5.49 9.73 8.48
C ARG A 110 6.57 10.25 7.56
N THR A 111 7.79 9.81 7.79
CA THR A 111 8.96 10.13 6.99
C THR A 111 9.69 8.86 6.59
N MET A 112 10.34 8.90 5.46
CA MET A 112 11.24 7.86 4.96
C MET A 112 12.41 8.52 4.27
N THR A 113 13.63 8.15 4.66
CA THR A 113 14.84 8.61 4.00
C THR A 113 15.10 7.81 2.71
N PHE A 114 15.97 8.33 1.86
CA PHE A 114 16.45 7.59 0.69
C PHE A 114 17.08 6.24 1.07
N GLU A 115 17.90 6.21 2.12
CA GLU A 115 18.57 4.98 2.58
C GLU A 115 17.57 3.94 3.14
N GLU A 116 16.54 4.39 3.86
CA GLU A 116 15.47 3.50 4.32
C GLU A 116 14.69 2.91 3.14
N CYS A 117 14.38 3.72 2.13
CA CYS A 117 13.74 3.25 0.89
C CYS A 117 14.63 2.23 0.17
N LYS A 118 15.92 2.55 -0.03
CA LYS A 118 16.91 1.66 -0.65
C LYS A 118 17.00 0.32 0.06
N LYS A 119 17.13 0.33 1.39
CA LYS A 119 17.18 -0.87 2.23
C LYS A 119 15.87 -1.66 2.17
N GLY A 120 14.73 -0.98 2.20
CA GLY A 120 13.41 -1.60 2.17
C GLY A 120 13.09 -2.28 0.84
N LEU A 121 13.54 -1.72 -0.27
CA LEU A 121 13.40 -2.32 -1.60
C LEU A 121 14.33 -3.53 -1.77
N GLY A 122 15.53 -3.51 -1.20
CA GLY A 122 16.51 -4.57 -1.42
C GLY A 122 16.91 -4.68 -2.89
N SER A 123 17.13 -5.92 -3.36
CA SER A 123 17.53 -6.23 -4.74
C SER A 123 16.40 -6.80 -5.61
N ASP A 124 15.26 -7.10 -5.02
CA ASP A 124 14.19 -7.91 -5.63
C ASP A 124 12.79 -7.29 -5.55
N LYS A 125 12.66 -6.16 -4.84
CA LYS A 125 11.36 -5.52 -4.63
C LYS A 125 11.26 -4.23 -5.44
N SER A 126 10.10 -4.04 -6.04
CA SER A 126 9.75 -2.79 -6.70
C SER A 126 9.03 -1.80 -5.77
N PHE A 127 8.66 -2.25 -4.55
CA PHE A 127 7.80 -1.49 -3.66
C PHE A 127 8.07 -1.79 -2.17
N PHE A 128 8.05 -0.75 -1.31
CA PHE A 128 8.23 -0.86 0.14
C PHE A 128 7.30 0.08 0.91
N VAL A 129 6.68 -0.45 1.97
CA VAL A 129 5.79 0.29 2.88
C VAL A 129 6.39 0.33 4.27
N LYS A 130 6.73 1.51 4.76
CA LYS A 130 7.12 1.74 6.16
C LYS A 130 5.89 1.96 7.04
N SER A 131 4.90 2.67 6.50
CA SER A 131 3.57 2.88 7.08
C SER A 131 2.61 3.36 5.99
N ARG A 132 1.31 3.51 6.30
CA ARG A 132 0.36 4.14 5.38
C ARG A 132 0.56 5.65 5.16
N PHE A 133 1.66 6.22 5.69
CA PHE A 133 2.06 7.62 5.49
C PHE A 133 3.46 7.77 4.93
N ALA A 134 4.19 6.66 4.75
CA ALA A 134 5.54 6.64 4.22
C ALA A 134 5.75 5.36 3.39
N VAL A 135 5.82 5.53 2.10
CA VAL A 135 5.94 4.45 1.10
C VAL A 135 7.01 4.78 0.09
N CYS A 136 7.60 3.79 -0.54
CA CYS A 136 8.45 4.02 -1.69
C CYS A 136 8.33 2.94 -2.76
N ASN A 137 8.76 3.32 -3.95
CA ASN A 137 8.91 2.46 -5.11
C ASN A 137 10.24 2.77 -5.79
N GLY A 138 10.72 1.84 -6.60
CA GLY A 138 11.92 2.03 -7.40
C GLY A 138 11.98 1.10 -8.59
N ALA A 139 12.64 1.57 -9.64
CA ALA A 139 12.96 0.79 -10.81
C ALA A 139 14.32 1.19 -11.38
N SER A 140 14.97 0.21 -12.02
CA SER A 140 16.17 0.41 -12.85
C SER A 140 15.73 0.57 -14.29
N PHE A 141 16.23 1.59 -14.93
CA PHE A 141 15.97 1.91 -16.34
C PHE A 141 17.25 1.63 -17.12
N LEU A 142 17.25 0.51 -17.86
CA LEU A 142 18.37 0.05 -18.67
C LEU A 142 18.11 0.36 -20.14
N GLN A 143 19.10 0.88 -20.85
CA GLN A 143 19.08 1.07 -22.29
C GLN A 143 20.24 0.29 -22.90
N THR A 144 19.94 -0.54 -23.90
CA THR A 144 20.94 -1.22 -24.74
C THR A 144 21.06 -0.44 -26.06
N TRP A 145 22.27 0.00 -26.37
CA TRP A 145 22.60 0.77 -27.57
C TRP A 145 23.08 -0.17 -28.65
N MET A 146 22.39 -0.19 -29.78
CA MET A 146 22.59 -1.15 -30.86
C MET A 146 23.09 -0.48 -32.11
N ARG A 147 24.04 -1.10 -32.79
CA ARG A 147 24.48 -0.71 -34.13
C ARG A 147 24.43 -1.95 -35.01
N ASN A 148 23.72 -1.87 -36.14
CA ASN A 148 23.53 -3.00 -37.06
C ASN A 148 23.12 -4.31 -36.33
N ASN A 149 22.12 -4.21 -35.46
CA ASN A 149 21.60 -5.29 -34.63
C ASN A 149 22.57 -5.89 -33.58
N LYS A 150 23.73 -5.28 -33.35
CA LYS A 150 24.67 -5.72 -32.30
C LYS A 150 24.72 -4.72 -31.16
N PRO A 151 24.71 -5.17 -29.90
CA PRO A 151 24.92 -4.29 -28.74
C PRO A 151 26.32 -3.67 -28.79
N VAL A 152 26.42 -2.37 -28.80
CA VAL A 152 27.68 -1.61 -28.80
C VAL A 152 27.90 -0.84 -27.50
N GLY A 153 26.84 -0.69 -26.69
CA GLY A 153 26.94 -0.04 -25.41
C GLY A 153 25.68 -0.24 -24.56
N GLU A 154 25.78 0.12 -23.31
CA GLU A 154 24.66 0.16 -22.37
C GLU A 154 24.66 1.45 -21.56
N SER A 155 23.49 1.89 -21.13
CA SER A 155 23.33 2.93 -20.11
C SER A 155 22.26 2.52 -19.13
N MET A 156 22.37 2.97 -17.88
CA MET A 156 21.41 2.67 -16.83
C MET A 156 21.34 3.82 -15.85
N PHE A 157 20.16 3.99 -15.25
CA PHE A 157 19.95 4.79 -14.04
C PHE A 157 18.81 4.19 -13.24
N ASN A 158 18.82 4.44 -11.95
CA ASN A 158 17.74 4.05 -11.06
C ASN A 158 16.87 5.26 -10.71
N VAL A 159 15.56 5.04 -10.64
CA VAL A 159 14.61 6.00 -10.06
C VAL A 159 14.00 5.38 -8.83
N ARG A 160 14.02 6.12 -7.73
CA ARG A 160 13.26 5.82 -6.53
C ARG A 160 12.34 6.97 -6.21
N VAL A 161 11.09 6.65 -5.85
CA VAL A 161 10.10 7.65 -5.47
C VAL A 161 9.62 7.36 -4.06
N VAL A 162 9.81 8.32 -3.16
CA VAL A 162 9.37 8.24 -1.77
C VAL A 162 8.15 9.13 -1.60
N GLY A 163 7.01 8.53 -1.21
CA GLY A 163 5.78 9.24 -0.87
C GLY A 163 5.64 9.41 0.64
N MET A 164 5.44 10.63 1.12
CA MET A 164 5.34 10.97 2.53
C MET A 164 4.15 11.88 2.82
N ILE A 165 3.50 11.65 3.95
CA ILE A 165 2.34 12.42 4.41
C ILE A 165 2.55 12.84 5.85
N ALA A 166 2.63 14.15 6.10
CA ALA A 166 2.75 14.71 7.44
C ALA A 166 1.45 14.48 8.26
N LYS A 167 1.56 14.56 9.59
CA LYS A 167 0.41 14.41 10.49
C LYS A 167 -0.68 15.44 10.15
N ASN A 168 -1.91 14.94 10.01
CA ASN A 168 -3.09 15.75 9.71
C ASN A 168 -2.96 16.61 8.44
N SER A 169 -2.22 16.14 7.45
CA SER A 169 -2.01 16.84 6.18
C SER A 169 -2.75 16.16 5.03
N ARG A 170 -3.37 16.97 4.17
CA ARG A 170 -3.86 16.51 2.85
C ARG A 170 -2.77 16.56 1.77
N VAL A 171 -1.63 17.19 2.06
CA VAL A 171 -0.50 17.27 1.12
C VAL A 171 0.28 15.98 1.18
N ILE A 172 0.45 15.35 0.03
CA ILE A 172 1.37 14.23 -0.17
C ILE A 172 2.62 14.79 -0.82
N ASN A 173 3.77 14.50 -0.25
CA ASN A 173 5.07 14.88 -0.78
C ASN A 173 5.71 13.65 -1.42
N PHE A 174 6.02 13.72 -2.71
CA PHE A 174 6.75 12.73 -3.46
C PHE A 174 8.16 13.25 -3.74
N GLN A 175 9.17 12.50 -3.27
CA GLN A 175 10.57 12.78 -3.53
C GLN A 175 11.11 11.78 -4.55
N TYR A 176 11.66 12.30 -5.64
CA TYR A 176 12.25 11.54 -6.73
C TYR A 176 13.75 11.56 -6.61
N TYR A 177 14.38 10.40 -6.67
CA TYR A 177 15.82 10.22 -6.61
C TYR A 177 16.29 9.49 -7.86
N PHE A 178 17.17 10.13 -8.63
CA PHE A 178 17.85 9.56 -9.77
C PHE A 178 19.28 9.19 -9.37
N THR A 179 19.61 7.91 -9.43
CA THR A 179 20.88 7.37 -8.89
C THR A 179 21.47 6.32 -9.79
N ASP A 180 22.66 5.84 -9.43
CA ASP A 180 23.31 4.67 -10.03
C ASP A 180 23.46 4.79 -11.55
N PHE A 181 23.86 5.99 -12.03
CA PHE A 181 24.10 6.26 -13.45
C PHE A 181 25.33 5.49 -13.94
N LEU A 182 25.11 4.64 -14.94
CA LEU A 182 26.13 3.82 -15.59
C LEU A 182 26.10 4.05 -17.10
N THR A 183 27.27 4.06 -17.72
CA THR A 183 27.42 3.98 -19.17
C THR A 183 28.62 3.09 -19.46
N THR A 184 28.49 2.16 -20.42
CA THR A 184 29.55 1.23 -20.86
C THR A 184 29.52 1.12 -22.37
N GLY A 185 30.67 1.09 -23.01
CA GLY A 185 30.79 1.02 -24.46
C GLY A 185 30.35 2.31 -25.18
N THR A 186 29.92 2.17 -26.41
CA THR A 186 29.48 3.30 -27.25
C THR A 186 28.01 3.61 -27.00
N THR A 187 27.71 4.80 -26.46
CA THR A 187 26.34 5.24 -26.17
C THR A 187 26.12 6.68 -26.60
N GLY A 188 24.86 7.03 -26.87
CA GLY A 188 24.40 8.44 -26.96
C GLY A 188 23.75 8.91 -25.65
N ALA A 189 23.92 8.21 -24.53
CA ALA A 189 23.18 8.39 -23.30
C ALA A 189 23.23 9.82 -22.77
N SER A 190 24.39 10.48 -22.77
CA SER A 190 24.56 11.85 -22.23
C SER A 190 23.56 12.87 -22.80
N ALA A 191 23.22 12.75 -24.08
CA ALA A 191 22.29 13.62 -24.79
C ALA A 191 20.85 13.06 -24.86
N MET A 192 20.61 11.83 -24.40
CA MET A 192 19.27 11.24 -24.33
C MET A 192 18.40 12.06 -23.39
N SER A 193 17.25 12.53 -23.88
CA SER A 193 16.28 13.27 -23.07
C SER A 193 15.40 12.31 -22.29
N ILE A 194 15.19 12.63 -21.01
CA ILE A 194 14.38 11.86 -20.06
C ILE A 194 13.29 12.80 -19.53
N THR A 195 12.04 12.47 -19.80
CA THR A 195 10.88 13.23 -19.31
C THR A 195 10.27 12.51 -18.14
N THR A 196 10.07 13.22 -17.04
CA THR A 196 9.49 12.70 -15.79
C THR A 196 8.18 13.41 -15.49
N LYS A 197 7.13 12.63 -15.22
CA LYS A 197 5.79 13.13 -14.86
C LYS A 197 5.22 12.33 -13.71
N GLY A 198 4.51 12.98 -12.79
CA GLY A 198 3.60 12.31 -11.85
C GLY A 198 2.19 12.35 -12.43
N ASN A 199 1.65 11.26 -12.91
CA ASN A 199 0.31 11.21 -13.47
C ASN A 199 -0.73 10.84 -12.42
N ILE A 200 -1.97 11.27 -12.62
CA ILE A 200 -3.16 10.77 -11.91
C ILE A 200 -4.13 10.33 -12.99
N PRO A 201 -3.95 9.10 -13.51
CA PRO A 201 -4.77 8.61 -14.61
C PRO A 201 -6.21 8.32 -14.19
N GLN A 202 -6.44 8.07 -12.91
CA GLN A 202 -7.74 7.61 -12.41
C GLN A 202 -7.99 8.13 -10.98
N SER A 203 -9.26 8.44 -10.70
CA SER A 203 -9.73 8.81 -9.36
C SER A 203 -11.18 8.35 -9.12
N TRP A 204 -11.55 8.20 -7.84
CA TRP A 204 -12.90 7.90 -7.38
C TRP A 204 -13.29 8.90 -6.28
N PRO A 205 -14.24 9.80 -6.53
CA PRO A 205 -14.99 9.99 -7.79
C PRO A 205 -14.11 10.41 -8.97
N ALA A 206 -14.56 10.08 -10.18
CA ALA A 206 -13.89 10.47 -11.41
C ALA A 206 -13.89 12.01 -11.57
N GLY A 207 -12.85 12.54 -12.22
CA GLY A 207 -12.75 13.97 -12.52
C GLY A 207 -12.36 14.85 -11.33
N ALA A 208 -11.91 14.27 -10.22
CA ALA A 208 -11.42 15.02 -9.08
C ALA A 208 -10.25 15.96 -9.46
N LYS A 209 -10.22 17.15 -8.86
CA LYS A 209 -9.21 18.17 -9.13
C LYS A 209 -8.14 18.17 -8.04
N TYR A 210 -6.89 18.32 -8.49
CA TYR A 210 -5.72 18.30 -7.62
C TYR A 210 -4.95 19.61 -7.74
N THR A 211 -4.42 20.07 -6.62
CA THR A 211 -3.38 21.10 -6.60
C THR A 211 -2.03 20.41 -6.57
N ARG A 212 -1.15 20.84 -7.45
CA ARG A 212 0.22 20.34 -7.56
C ARG A 212 1.21 21.44 -7.25
N GLY A 213 2.34 21.07 -6.66
CA GLY A 213 3.46 21.95 -6.34
C GLY A 213 4.76 21.18 -6.36
N GLY A 214 5.82 21.82 -5.88
CA GLY A 214 7.17 21.26 -5.90
C GLY A 214 7.93 21.59 -7.18
N LYS A 215 9.05 20.90 -7.38
CA LYS A 215 9.96 21.15 -8.53
C LYS A 215 10.30 19.80 -9.19
N MET A 216 9.49 19.42 -10.15
CA MET A 216 9.72 18.23 -10.98
C MET A 216 10.80 18.50 -12.03
N PRO A 217 11.54 17.47 -12.47
CA PRO A 217 12.58 17.67 -13.48
C PRO A 217 12.03 18.11 -14.85
N GLY A 218 10.78 17.73 -15.17
CA GLY A 218 10.27 17.86 -16.52
C GLY A 218 11.08 17.01 -17.51
N THR A 219 11.58 17.63 -18.58
CA THR A 219 12.51 16.99 -19.51
C THR A 219 13.93 17.46 -19.22
N LYS A 220 14.84 16.52 -18.97
CA LYS A 220 16.28 16.75 -18.75
C LYS A 220 17.07 15.68 -19.50
N THR A 221 18.30 16.02 -19.88
CA THR A 221 19.19 14.99 -20.43
C THR A 221 19.71 14.08 -19.32
N PHE A 222 20.15 12.89 -19.70
CA PHE A 222 20.82 11.94 -18.81
C PHE A 222 22.00 12.62 -18.06
N ALA A 223 22.81 13.42 -18.77
CA ALA A 223 23.91 14.17 -18.16
C ALA A 223 23.42 15.19 -17.12
N GLN A 224 22.33 15.91 -17.38
CA GLN A 224 21.76 16.86 -16.43
C GLN A 224 21.19 16.18 -15.19
N LEU A 225 20.51 15.02 -15.35
CA LEU A 225 20.01 14.24 -14.21
C LEU A 225 21.13 13.63 -13.38
N LYS A 226 22.28 13.28 -14.00
CA LYS A 226 23.46 12.81 -13.28
C LYS A 226 24.04 13.87 -12.34
N VAL A 227 23.84 15.16 -12.64
CA VAL A 227 24.27 16.30 -11.78
C VAL A 227 23.17 16.63 -10.78
N GLN A 228 21.95 16.94 -11.25
CA GLN A 228 20.82 17.25 -10.38
C GLN A 228 19.94 16.01 -10.22
N ARG A 229 20.05 15.34 -9.09
CA ARG A 229 19.52 13.99 -8.86
C ARG A 229 18.23 13.91 -8.06
N THR A 230 17.81 14.99 -7.43
CA THR A 230 16.66 14.99 -6.51
C THR A 230 15.64 16.03 -6.90
N PHE A 231 14.38 15.63 -6.92
CA PHE A 231 13.24 16.50 -7.26
C PHE A 231 12.07 16.19 -6.34
N THR A 232 11.11 17.10 -6.29
CA THR A 232 9.93 16.98 -5.44
C THR A 232 8.66 17.28 -6.21
N GLU A 233 7.60 16.58 -5.87
CA GLU A 233 6.23 16.95 -6.25
C GLU A 233 5.34 16.90 -5.01
N THR A 234 4.45 17.86 -4.87
CA THR A 234 3.38 17.82 -3.89
C THR A 234 2.03 17.66 -4.58
N VAL A 235 1.17 16.82 -4.03
CA VAL A 235 -0.17 16.58 -4.55
C VAL A 235 -1.17 16.73 -3.43
N THR A 236 -2.24 17.50 -3.67
CA THR A 236 -3.35 17.71 -2.74
C THR A 236 -4.66 17.64 -3.50
N ALA A 237 -5.57 16.77 -3.06
CA ALA A 237 -6.94 16.82 -3.58
C ALA A 237 -7.73 17.96 -2.92
N LYS A 238 -8.53 18.70 -3.70
CA LYS A 238 -9.47 19.69 -3.16
C LYS A 238 -10.47 19.00 -2.21
N THR A 239 -10.89 19.71 -1.17
CA THR A 239 -11.98 19.28 -0.30
C THR A 239 -13.33 19.36 -0.99
N GLY A 240 -14.30 18.55 -0.54
CA GLY A 240 -15.68 18.58 -1.04
C GLY A 240 -15.89 17.88 -2.39
N GLN A 241 -14.92 17.09 -2.85
CA GLN A 241 -15.03 16.35 -4.11
C GLN A 241 -15.21 14.84 -3.89
N GLY A 242 -15.05 14.37 -2.66
CA GLY A 242 -15.14 12.96 -2.31
C GLY A 242 -16.57 12.43 -2.39
N SER A 243 -16.69 11.11 -2.49
CA SER A 243 -17.93 10.40 -2.26
C SER A 243 -18.28 10.43 -0.77
N MET A 244 -19.53 10.12 -0.43
CA MET A 244 -20.04 10.14 0.94
C MET A 244 -19.75 11.50 1.62
N LYS A 245 -20.68 12.46 1.49
CA LYS A 245 -20.53 13.85 2.00
C LYS A 245 -19.95 13.95 3.41
N ALA A 246 -20.29 13.00 4.29
CA ALA A 246 -19.80 12.96 5.67
C ALA A 246 -18.30 12.60 5.78
N LEU A 247 -17.72 11.94 4.80
CA LEU A 247 -16.33 11.48 4.78
C LEU A 247 -15.45 12.28 3.81
N ASP A 248 -16.02 12.93 2.80
CA ASP A 248 -15.26 13.54 1.69
C ASP A 248 -14.19 12.58 1.16
N LEU A 249 -14.60 11.30 0.93
CA LEU A 249 -13.69 10.20 0.62
C LEU A 249 -13.33 10.22 -0.86
N LEU A 250 -12.05 10.32 -1.14
CA LEU A 250 -11.49 10.34 -2.49
C LEU A 250 -10.28 9.44 -2.57
N PHE A 251 -10.26 8.58 -3.59
CA PHE A 251 -9.11 7.75 -3.96
C PHE A 251 -8.54 8.20 -5.29
N ALA A 252 -7.24 7.98 -5.50
CA ALA A 252 -6.61 8.22 -6.80
C ALA A 252 -5.51 7.19 -7.07
N VAL A 253 -5.18 7.01 -8.33
CA VAL A 253 -3.95 6.36 -8.75
C VAL A 253 -2.91 7.45 -8.97
N TYR A 254 -1.77 7.37 -8.29
CA TYR A 254 -0.62 8.20 -8.57
C TYR A 254 0.45 7.37 -9.26
N GLU A 255 0.86 7.80 -10.45
CA GLU A 255 1.70 7.02 -11.34
C GLU A 255 2.89 7.88 -11.82
N PRO A 256 4.06 7.75 -11.18
CA PRO A 256 5.30 8.29 -11.73
C PRO A 256 5.61 7.64 -13.07
N ALA A 257 5.85 8.43 -14.09
CA ALA A 257 6.16 7.96 -15.43
C ALA A 257 7.48 8.57 -15.92
N ILE A 258 8.29 7.74 -16.54
CA ILE A 258 9.57 8.08 -17.16
C ILE A 258 9.44 7.76 -18.65
N SER A 259 9.77 8.70 -19.52
CA SER A 259 9.82 8.45 -20.96
C SER A 259 11.12 9.01 -21.56
N TYR A 260 11.53 8.45 -22.68
CA TYR A 260 12.80 8.78 -23.33
C TYR A 260 12.60 9.35 -24.71
N THR A 261 13.52 10.23 -25.10
CA THR A 261 13.77 10.62 -26.49
C THR A 261 15.26 10.41 -26.75
N PRO A 262 15.64 9.51 -27.65
CA PRO A 262 17.05 9.30 -27.98
C PRO A 262 17.66 10.54 -28.63
N PRO A 263 18.98 10.67 -28.61
CA PRO A 263 19.65 11.77 -29.33
C PRO A 263 19.54 11.59 -30.85
N PRO A 264 19.77 12.67 -31.62
CA PRO A 264 19.75 12.62 -33.06
C PRO A 264 20.60 11.46 -33.63
N GLY A 265 20.10 10.82 -34.66
CA GLY A 265 20.76 9.66 -35.30
C GLY A 265 20.45 8.32 -34.67
N TRP A 266 19.83 8.28 -33.48
CA TRP A 266 19.39 7.07 -32.81
C TRP A 266 17.86 6.94 -32.83
N THR A 267 17.35 5.75 -33.10
CA THR A 267 15.92 5.43 -33.03
C THR A 267 15.63 4.64 -31.76
N LEU A 268 14.45 4.86 -31.16
CA LEU A 268 14.03 4.08 -30.00
C LEU A 268 13.16 2.92 -30.44
N ARG A 269 13.49 1.70 -29.99
CA ARG A 269 12.66 0.51 -30.13
C ARG A 269 12.23 -0.02 -28.75
N GLY A 270 11.03 -0.58 -28.68
CA GLY A 270 10.46 -1.11 -27.43
C GLY A 270 9.70 -0.07 -26.64
N ALA A 271 9.69 -0.20 -25.32
CA ALA A 271 8.96 0.70 -24.43
C ALA A 271 9.58 2.11 -24.45
N LEU A 272 8.76 3.13 -24.73
CA LEU A 272 9.16 4.55 -24.69
C LEU A 272 9.51 5.05 -23.28
N GLY A 273 9.67 4.16 -22.32
CA GLY A 273 9.87 4.44 -20.90
C GLY A 273 9.02 3.51 -20.05
N GLY A 274 8.70 3.92 -18.85
CA GLY A 274 7.91 3.12 -17.94
C GLY A 274 7.23 3.88 -16.83
N LYS A 275 6.38 3.16 -16.15
CA LYS A 275 5.56 3.66 -15.05
C LYS A 275 5.98 2.95 -13.77
N LEU A 276 6.07 3.71 -12.68
CA LEU A 276 6.31 3.14 -11.36
C LEU A 276 4.97 3.02 -10.63
N PHE A 277 4.77 1.88 -9.99
CA PHE A 277 3.62 1.70 -9.14
C PHE A 277 3.80 2.47 -7.83
N MET A 278 2.78 3.23 -7.41
CA MET A 278 2.69 3.77 -6.06
C MET A 278 1.38 3.32 -5.43
N LEU A 279 1.37 3.12 -4.11
CA LEU A 279 0.12 2.88 -3.40
C LEU A 279 -0.87 4.02 -3.67
N ALA A 280 -2.12 3.64 -3.91
CA ALA A 280 -3.18 4.59 -4.16
C ALA A 280 -3.31 5.59 -3.00
N PRO A 281 -3.12 6.88 -3.22
CA PRO A 281 -3.43 7.88 -2.23
C PRO A 281 -4.95 7.97 -2.01
N ARG A 282 -5.32 8.20 -0.75
CA ARG A 282 -6.68 8.45 -0.29
C ARG A 282 -6.72 9.74 0.49
N TRP A 283 -7.73 10.55 0.29
CA TRP A 283 -8.04 11.71 1.10
C TRP A 283 -9.41 11.52 1.76
N GLU A 284 -9.54 12.01 2.97
CA GLU A 284 -10.80 11.98 3.70
C GLU A 284 -10.90 13.16 4.68
N SER A 285 -12.12 13.43 5.16
CA SER A 285 -12.45 14.47 6.11
C SER A 285 -13.48 13.97 7.14
N ALA A 286 -13.31 12.72 7.60
CA ALA A 286 -14.21 12.05 8.51
C ALA A 286 -14.32 12.81 9.86
N SER A 287 -15.52 13.17 10.28
CA SER A 287 -15.78 14.02 11.46
C SER A 287 -15.27 13.43 12.79
N TYR A 288 -15.17 12.11 12.86
CA TYR A 288 -14.66 11.37 14.02
C TYR A 288 -13.13 11.18 14.02
N LEU A 289 -12.41 11.75 13.04
CA LEU A 289 -10.95 11.77 12.97
C LEU A 289 -10.40 13.19 13.20
N ALA A 290 -9.16 13.28 13.66
CA ALA A 290 -8.50 14.55 13.87
C ALA A 290 -8.40 15.38 12.58
N ASN A 291 -8.40 16.71 12.72
CA ASN A 291 -8.30 17.65 11.59
C ASN A 291 -9.43 17.51 10.55
N SER A 292 -10.61 17.10 10.98
CA SER A 292 -11.79 16.98 10.10
C SER A 292 -12.64 18.23 10.11
N THR A 293 -13.48 18.40 9.09
CA THR A 293 -14.39 19.55 8.92
C THR A 293 -15.62 19.50 9.82
N GLY A 294 -15.84 18.42 10.54
CA GLY A 294 -17.03 18.20 11.36
C GLY A 294 -17.30 19.24 12.47
N GLY A 295 -16.49 20.28 12.58
CA GLY A 295 -16.67 21.38 13.53
C GLY A 295 -16.79 22.76 12.88
N GLY A 296 -17.07 22.86 11.59
CA GLY A 296 -17.31 24.15 10.91
C GLY A 296 -16.05 25.03 10.74
N LYS A 297 -14.85 24.51 11.05
CA LYS A 297 -13.62 25.27 10.90
C LYS A 297 -12.99 25.00 9.52
N PRO A 298 -12.88 26.00 8.64
CA PRO A 298 -12.42 25.81 7.26
C PRO A 298 -10.98 25.27 7.15
N GLU A 299 -10.16 25.49 8.17
CA GLU A 299 -8.78 24.99 8.25
C GLU A 299 -8.70 23.47 8.53
N LYS A 300 -9.74 22.86 9.08
CA LYS A 300 -9.78 21.42 9.39
C LYS A 300 -10.30 20.62 8.20
N LYS A 301 -9.42 20.34 7.27
CA LYS A 301 -9.73 19.75 5.95
C LYS A 301 -9.54 18.24 5.85
N GLY A 302 -9.36 17.54 6.99
CA GLY A 302 -9.03 16.12 7.00
C GLY A 302 -7.57 15.85 6.70
N ALA A 303 -7.28 14.67 6.16
CA ALA A 303 -5.91 14.30 5.81
C ALA A 303 -5.86 13.30 4.65
N ALA A 304 -4.64 13.01 4.20
CA ALA A 304 -4.36 11.95 3.26
C ALA A 304 -3.76 10.72 3.96
N THR A 305 -3.90 9.57 3.32
CA THR A 305 -3.19 8.32 3.62
C THR A 305 -2.89 7.60 2.31
N PHE A 306 -1.95 6.66 2.33
CA PHE A 306 -1.89 5.64 1.29
C PHE A 306 -2.81 4.48 1.65
N SER A 307 -3.48 3.91 0.66
CA SER A 307 -4.38 2.76 0.82
C SER A 307 -3.57 1.50 1.11
N TYR A 308 -3.44 1.16 2.39
CA TYR A 308 -2.67 0.03 2.89
C TYR A 308 -3.31 -0.56 4.14
N LEU A 309 -3.42 -1.89 4.20
CA LEU A 309 -3.86 -2.60 5.39
C LEU A 309 -2.80 -2.46 6.48
N THR A 310 -3.10 -1.66 7.49
CA THR A 310 -2.24 -1.50 8.67
C THR A 310 -2.57 -2.54 9.74
N THR A 311 -1.63 -2.79 10.64
CA THR A 311 -1.78 -3.84 11.67
C THR A 311 -1.83 -3.22 13.07
N LEU A 312 -2.89 -3.49 13.81
CA LEU A 312 -2.95 -3.31 15.25
C LEU A 312 -2.10 -4.38 15.92
N THR A 313 -1.13 -3.98 16.72
CA THR A 313 -0.32 -4.92 17.51
C THR A 313 -0.70 -4.80 18.97
N LEU A 314 -1.06 -5.92 19.60
CA LEU A 314 -1.34 -6.06 21.03
C LEU A 314 -0.34 -7.03 21.65
N SER A 315 -0.01 -6.84 22.93
CA SER A 315 1.00 -7.61 23.63
C SER A 315 0.39 -8.54 24.68
N ALA A 316 0.62 -9.83 24.52
CA ALA A 316 0.30 -10.84 25.54
C ALA A 316 1.48 -11.10 26.49
N LYS A 317 2.54 -10.28 26.44
CA LYS A 317 3.69 -10.38 27.35
C LYS A 317 3.28 -10.05 28.77
N GLN A 318 3.91 -10.70 29.74
CA GLN A 318 3.72 -10.40 31.14
C GLN A 318 4.00 -8.90 31.41
N GLY A 319 3.08 -8.24 32.12
CA GLY A 319 3.17 -6.83 32.46
C GLY A 319 2.70 -5.85 31.37
N ALA A 320 2.26 -6.33 30.21
CA ALA A 320 1.58 -5.48 29.26
C ALA A 320 0.20 -5.06 29.81
N ALA A 321 -0.19 -3.79 29.59
CA ALA A 321 -1.44 -3.27 30.13
C ALA A 321 -2.68 -3.99 29.58
N GLU A 322 -2.62 -4.49 28.34
CA GLU A 322 -3.66 -5.24 27.63
C GLU A 322 -3.40 -6.76 27.59
N GLN A 323 -2.58 -7.27 28.52
CA GLN A 323 -2.09 -8.66 28.48
C GLN A 323 -3.22 -9.70 28.36
N ALA A 324 -4.27 -9.59 29.16
CA ALA A 324 -5.35 -10.58 29.17
C ALA A 324 -6.24 -10.48 27.91
N GLU A 325 -6.49 -9.28 27.38
CA GLU A 325 -7.18 -9.09 26.09
C GLU A 325 -6.36 -9.70 24.95
N ALA A 326 -5.09 -9.37 24.86
CA ALA A 326 -4.18 -9.93 23.85
C ALA A 326 -4.11 -11.47 23.94
N ALA A 327 -4.07 -12.03 25.17
CA ALA A 327 -4.09 -13.47 25.38
C ALA A 327 -5.42 -14.11 24.93
N HIS A 328 -6.55 -13.45 25.15
CA HIS A 328 -7.86 -13.89 24.68
C HIS A 328 -7.93 -13.88 23.15
N ILE A 329 -7.50 -12.81 22.50
CA ILE A 329 -7.45 -12.72 21.02
C ILE A 329 -6.52 -13.78 20.45
N ARG A 330 -5.34 -14.01 21.07
CA ARG A 330 -4.43 -15.09 20.67
C ARG A 330 -5.10 -16.45 20.72
N GLN A 331 -5.87 -16.74 21.79
CA GLN A 331 -6.65 -17.97 21.90
C GLN A 331 -7.69 -18.08 20.79
N ALA A 332 -8.39 -16.97 20.47
CA ALA A 332 -9.36 -16.94 19.37
C ALA A 332 -8.72 -17.19 17.99
N PHE A 333 -7.45 -16.84 17.82
CA PHE A 333 -6.70 -17.09 16.59
C PHE A 333 -6.18 -18.52 16.47
N LEU A 334 -5.64 -19.08 17.56
CA LEU A 334 -4.95 -20.38 17.51
C LEU A 334 -5.90 -21.56 17.64
N VAL A 335 -6.91 -21.44 18.51
CA VAL A 335 -7.86 -22.51 18.81
C VAL A 335 -9.30 -21.95 18.88
N PRO A 336 -9.79 -21.33 17.78
CA PRO A 336 -11.07 -20.63 17.79
C PRO A 336 -12.23 -21.50 18.23
N GLN A 337 -12.24 -22.79 17.85
CA GLN A 337 -13.28 -23.77 18.23
C GLN A 337 -13.40 -23.98 19.76
N ASP A 338 -12.34 -23.74 20.53
CA ASP A 338 -12.34 -23.90 21.99
C ASP A 338 -12.83 -22.65 22.73
N THR A 339 -13.02 -21.54 22.00
CA THR A 339 -13.51 -20.29 22.56
C THR A 339 -15.04 -20.24 22.64
N LYS A 340 -15.57 -19.36 23.49
CA LYS A 340 -17.03 -19.21 23.67
C LYS A 340 -17.56 -18.01 22.90
N PRO A 341 -18.77 -18.11 22.30
CA PRO A 341 -19.62 -19.31 22.19
C PRO A 341 -18.98 -20.40 21.35
N TYR A 342 -19.27 -21.65 21.67
CA TYR A 342 -18.70 -22.78 20.96
C TYR A 342 -19.26 -22.91 19.54
N MET A 343 -18.38 -23.14 18.56
CA MET A 343 -18.72 -23.46 17.17
C MET A 343 -17.54 -24.22 16.53
N SER A 344 -17.79 -25.42 15.99
CA SER A 344 -16.74 -26.30 15.43
C SER A 344 -16.00 -25.70 14.23
N ALA A 345 -16.69 -24.95 13.37
CA ALA A 345 -16.12 -24.32 12.18
C ALA A 345 -15.82 -22.83 12.37
N LYS A 346 -15.55 -22.40 13.62
CA LYS A 346 -15.22 -21.01 13.94
C LYS A 346 -13.90 -20.59 13.29
N LYS A 347 -13.92 -19.40 12.66
CA LYS A 347 -12.76 -18.75 12.10
C LYS A 347 -12.90 -17.25 12.25
N VAL A 348 -12.36 -16.70 13.31
CA VAL A 348 -12.42 -15.26 13.54
C VAL A 348 -11.54 -14.50 12.54
N PRO A 349 -12.01 -13.36 12.00
CA PRO A 349 -11.27 -12.54 11.03
C PRO A 349 -10.16 -11.71 11.69
N GLY A 350 -9.41 -10.96 10.88
CA GLY A 350 -8.43 -9.98 11.32
C GLY A 350 -6.98 -10.45 11.26
N GLN A 351 -6.69 -11.71 10.93
CA GLN A 351 -5.31 -12.21 10.85
C GLN A 351 -4.66 -12.03 9.49
N THR A 352 -5.45 -12.07 8.43
CA THR A 352 -4.94 -12.08 7.05
C THR A 352 -5.58 -10.99 6.21
N ALA A 353 -4.89 -10.59 5.16
CA ALA A 353 -5.39 -9.60 4.23
C ALA A 353 -6.65 -10.06 3.43
N LYS A 354 -6.97 -11.34 3.45
CA LYS A 354 -8.20 -11.88 2.83
C LYS A 354 -9.42 -11.69 3.72
N ASP A 355 -9.20 -11.47 5.00
CA ASP A 355 -10.23 -11.42 6.02
C ASP A 355 -9.87 -10.37 7.09
N PRO A 356 -9.76 -9.08 6.68
CA PRO A 356 -9.43 -7.99 7.59
C PRO A 356 -10.63 -7.63 8.48
N LEU A 357 -10.40 -6.81 9.49
CA LEU A 357 -11.45 -6.14 10.25
C LEU A 357 -11.75 -4.76 9.66
N HIS A 358 -13.01 -4.34 9.74
CA HIS A 358 -13.49 -3.04 9.28
C HIS A 358 -14.13 -2.27 10.43
N ARG A 359 -13.66 -1.04 10.62
CA ARG A 359 -14.16 -0.16 11.68
C ARG A 359 -15.62 0.25 11.43
N THR A 360 -16.44 0.18 12.46
CA THR A 360 -17.74 0.87 12.50
C THR A 360 -17.75 2.00 13.52
N VAL A 361 -18.37 3.14 13.17
CA VAL A 361 -18.65 4.26 14.09
C VAL A 361 -20.11 4.30 14.53
N SER A 362 -20.93 3.37 14.06
CA SER A 362 -22.32 3.24 14.47
C SER A 362 -22.43 2.82 15.92
N GLN A 363 -22.90 3.72 16.80
CA GLN A 363 -23.12 3.40 18.20
C GLN A 363 -24.13 2.25 18.37
N ALA A 364 -25.22 2.26 17.58
CA ALA A 364 -26.23 1.21 17.63
C ALA A 364 -25.65 -0.18 17.29
N ARG A 365 -24.72 -0.26 16.31
CA ARG A 365 -24.03 -1.52 15.97
C ARG A 365 -23.07 -1.93 17.08
N ASN A 366 -22.31 -0.99 17.64
CA ASN A 366 -21.40 -1.27 18.75
C ASN A 366 -22.16 -1.80 19.99
N ASP A 367 -23.31 -1.21 20.31
CA ASP A 367 -24.15 -1.63 21.43
C ASP A 367 -24.71 -3.04 21.23
N LYS A 368 -25.12 -3.38 20.00
CA LYS A 368 -25.57 -4.74 19.65
C LYS A 368 -24.44 -5.75 19.72
N ASN A 369 -23.25 -5.44 19.22
CA ASN A 369 -22.07 -6.28 19.34
C ASN A 369 -21.76 -6.58 20.81
N ARG A 370 -21.70 -5.55 21.65
CA ARG A 370 -21.50 -5.67 23.10
C ARG A 370 -22.57 -6.50 23.77
N ALA A 371 -23.84 -6.23 23.47
CA ALA A 371 -24.95 -6.97 24.05
C ALA A 371 -24.89 -8.47 23.70
N ALA A 372 -24.54 -8.79 22.43
CA ALA A 372 -24.38 -10.17 21.99
C ALA A 372 -23.22 -10.88 22.73
N ALA A 373 -22.08 -10.22 22.91
CA ALA A 373 -20.95 -10.76 23.67
C ALA A 373 -21.31 -10.97 25.16
N VAL A 374 -21.88 -9.95 25.80
CA VAL A 374 -22.33 -10.02 27.22
C VAL A 374 -23.32 -11.15 27.44
N LYS A 375 -24.26 -11.38 26.50
CA LYS A 375 -25.17 -12.52 26.54
C LYS A 375 -24.42 -13.86 26.62
N GLN A 376 -23.30 -13.99 25.89
CA GLN A 376 -22.49 -15.22 25.95
C GLN A 376 -21.67 -15.31 27.25
N CYS A 377 -21.11 -14.19 27.73
CA CYS A 377 -20.43 -14.19 29.04
C CYS A 377 -21.38 -14.62 30.15
N LYS A 378 -22.61 -14.11 30.21
CA LYS A 378 -23.63 -14.56 31.16
C LYS A 378 -24.00 -16.04 31.00
N ARG A 379 -24.10 -16.52 29.75
CA ARG A 379 -24.45 -17.91 29.45
C ARG A 379 -23.41 -18.90 29.94
N TYR A 380 -22.12 -18.61 29.73
CA TYR A 380 -21.04 -19.59 29.99
C TYR A 380 -20.38 -19.42 31.36
N TRP A 381 -20.43 -18.23 31.97
CA TRP A 381 -19.82 -17.95 33.29
C TRP A 381 -20.83 -17.50 34.34
N GLY A 382 -22.12 -17.49 34.01
CA GLY A 382 -23.20 -17.11 34.90
C GLY A 382 -23.39 -15.57 35.01
N PRO A 383 -24.47 -15.12 35.67
CA PRO A 383 -24.81 -13.70 35.81
C PRO A 383 -23.76 -12.89 36.59
N LYS A 384 -22.96 -13.57 37.42
CA LYS A 384 -21.92 -12.94 38.25
C LYS A 384 -20.51 -13.03 37.62
N TYR A 385 -20.42 -13.16 36.28
CA TYR A 385 -19.15 -13.25 35.55
C TYR A 385 -18.21 -12.05 35.77
N THR A 386 -18.74 -10.91 36.24
CA THR A 386 -18.00 -9.68 36.56
C THR A 386 -17.32 -9.72 37.93
N ASN A 387 -17.60 -10.76 38.78
CA ASN A 387 -16.98 -10.85 40.07
C ASN A 387 -15.44 -10.91 39.96
N GLY A 388 -14.77 -10.27 40.92
CA GLY A 388 -13.31 -10.14 40.89
C GLY A 388 -12.80 -9.06 39.89
N GLY A 389 -13.61 -8.05 39.60
CA GLY A 389 -13.20 -6.92 38.75
C GLY A 389 -13.05 -7.27 37.27
N LYS A 390 -13.92 -8.15 36.74
CA LYS A 390 -13.88 -8.57 35.34
C LYS A 390 -14.91 -7.84 34.48
N GLU A 391 -14.63 -7.74 33.20
CA GLU A 391 -15.55 -7.32 32.14
C GLU A 391 -15.62 -8.40 31.07
N CYS A 392 -16.70 -8.39 30.27
CA CYS A 392 -16.80 -9.27 29.10
C CYS A 392 -16.05 -8.64 27.94
N ASP A 393 -14.96 -9.27 27.55
CA ASP A 393 -14.19 -8.95 26.36
C ASP A 393 -14.72 -9.73 25.14
N GLU A 394 -14.64 -9.12 23.98
CA GLU A 394 -15.07 -9.70 22.71
C GLU A 394 -14.06 -9.53 21.57
N TYR A 395 -13.90 -10.57 20.76
CA TYR A 395 -13.16 -10.51 19.52
C TYR A 395 -13.92 -11.21 18.37
N PRO A 396 -14.17 -10.59 17.21
CA PRO A 396 -13.78 -9.22 16.82
C PRO A 396 -14.35 -8.13 17.71
N PHE A 397 -13.69 -6.97 17.72
CA PHE A 397 -14.03 -5.85 18.59
C PHE A 397 -15.46 -5.32 18.35
N ALA A 398 -16.12 -4.81 19.40
CA ALA A 398 -17.45 -4.21 19.28
C ALA A 398 -17.51 -3.10 18.21
N SER A 399 -16.42 -2.38 18.02
CA SER A 399 -16.30 -1.29 17.05
C SER A 399 -15.90 -1.76 15.64
N THR A 400 -16.21 -3.03 15.28
CA THR A 400 -16.02 -3.55 13.93
C THR A 400 -17.32 -4.11 13.34
N TYR A 401 -17.38 -4.17 12.00
CA TYR A 401 -18.50 -4.75 11.28
C TYR A 401 -18.64 -6.26 11.57
N GLU A 402 -17.53 -6.94 11.79
CA GLU A 402 -17.39 -8.37 12.07
C GLU A 402 -17.64 -8.72 13.55
N GLY A 403 -18.17 -7.79 14.36
CA GLY A 403 -18.43 -7.97 15.78
C GLY A 403 -19.51 -9.01 16.09
N ALA A 404 -19.75 -9.29 17.37
CA ALA A 404 -20.56 -10.41 17.85
C ALA A 404 -22.03 -10.43 17.37
N ALA A 405 -22.57 -9.31 16.90
CA ALA A 405 -23.92 -9.20 16.33
C ALA A 405 -23.92 -9.13 14.78
N GLU A 406 -22.82 -9.51 14.12
CA GLU A 406 -22.69 -9.44 12.66
C GLU A 406 -23.90 -10.06 11.94
N LEU A 407 -24.35 -11.25 12.37
CA LEU A 407 -25.49 -11.95 11.79
C LEU A 407 -26.82 -11.16 11.82
N GLU A 408 -26.95 -10.17 12.72
CA GLU A 408 -28.15 -9.32 12.76
C GLU A 408 -28.17 -8.31 11.59
N PHE A 409 -27.04 -8.07 10.95
CA PHE A 409 -26.84 -7.09 9.88
C PHE A 409 -26.52 -7.73 8.54
N ASP A 410 -25.90 -8.93 8.57
CA ASP A 410 -25.52 -9.71 7.40
C ASP A 410 -25.98 -11.16 7.61
N GLN A 411 -27.00 -11.57 6.86
CA GLN A 411 -27.58 -12.90 6.95
C GLN A 411 -26.65 -14.02 6.47
N GLU A 412 -25.63 -13.69 5.69
CA GLU A 412 -24.60 -14.64 5.24
C GLU A 412 -23.50 -14.85 6.29
N ALA A 413 -23.44 -14.00 7.31
CA ALA A 413 -22.47 -14.12 8.38
C ALA A 413 -22.67 -15.40 9.20
N LYS A 414 -21.57 -16.01 9.61
CA LYS A 414 -21.61 -17.21 10.43
C LYS A 414 -22.04 -16.87 11.86
N LYS A 415 -23.08 -17.58 12.35
CA LYS A 415 -23.48 -17.48 13.74
C LYS A 415 -22.30 -17.87 14.65
N PHE A 416 -22.02 -17.05 15.66
CA PHE A 416 -20.97 -17.28 16.64
C PHE A 416 -19.53 -17.28 16.10
N ASN A 417 -19.28 -16.59 14.99
CA ASN A 417 -17.92 -16.39 14.46
C ASN A 417 -17.12 -15.33 15.26
N PHE A 418 -17.30 -15.32 16.57
CA PHE A 418 -16.64 -14.43 17.51
C PHE A 418 -16.26 -15.18 18.79
N SER A 419 -15.43 -14.56 19.62
CA SER A 419 -15.07 -15.05 20.94
C SER A 419 -15.47 -14.02 22.00
N ALA A 420 -16.02 -14.49 23.12
CA ALA A 420 -16.32 -13.67 24.29
C ALA A 420 -15.73 -14.35 25.52
N LYS A 421 -15.16 -13.56 26.47
CA LYS A 421 -14.49 -14.09 27.66
C LYS A 421 -14.45 -13.02 28.76
N PRO A 422 -14.76 -13.35 30.02
CA PRO A 422 -14.50 -12.46 31.15
C PRO A 422 -12.99 -12.33 31.39
N ILE A 423 -12.46 -11.12 31.31
CA ILE A 423 -11.05 -10.79 31.59
C ILE A 423 -10.98 -9.66 32.63
N PRO A 424 -9.80 -9.37 33.24
CA PRO A 424 -9.64 -8.22 34.10
C PRO A 424 -10.09 -6.93 33.40
N LYS A 425 -10.83 -6.11 34.12
CA LYS A 425 -11.38 -4.83 33.61
C LYS A 425 -10.29 -3.90 33.08
N ASP A 426 -9.18 -3.78 33.81
CA ASP A 426 -8.11 -2.86 33.45
C ASP A 426 -7.44 -3.26 32.13
N ASP A 427 -7.21 -4.57 31.90
CA ASP A 427 -6.68 -5.09 30.65
C ASP A 427 -7.64 -4.83 29.47
N ASN A 428 -8.93 -5.06 29.67
CA ASN A 428 -9.99 -4.81 28.67
C ASN A 428 -10.05 -3.32 28.28
N GLN A 429 -9.98 -2.44 29.28
CA GLN A 429 -10.00 -1.00 29.05
C GLN A 429 -8.70 -0.50 28.37
N ALA A 430 -7.53 -1.07 28.75
CA ALA A 430 -6.26 -0.73 28.12
C ALA A 430 -6.25 -1.10 26.64
N GLY A 431 -6.71 -2.29 26.28
CA GLY A 431 -6.80 -2.71 24.88
C GLY A 431 -7.78 -1.83 24.08
N GLY A 432 -8.93 -1.50 24.66
CA GLY A 432 -9.88 -0.55 24.05
C GLY A 432 -9.27 0.85 23.80
N LEU A 433 -8.44 1.35 24.73
CA LEU A 433 -7.71 2.62 24.54
C LEU A 433 -6.66 2.53 23.44
N ILE A 434 -5.92 1.42 23.37
CA ILE A 434 -4.93 1.15 22.30
C ILE A 434 -5.65 1.11 20.95
N LEU A 435 -6.76 0.37 20.85
CA LEU A 435 -7.57 0.29 19.62
C LEU A 435 -8.09 1.66 19.17
N LYS A 436 -8.66 2.45 20.10
CA LYS A 436 -9.12 3.83 19.83
C LYS A 436 -7.98 4.71 19.32
N SER A 437 -6.82 4.63 19.98
CA SER A 437 -5.60 5.34 19.58
C SER A 437 -5.11 4.91 18.20
N PHE A 438 -5.13 3.59 17.92
CA PHE A 438 -4.77 3.02 16.61
C PHE A 438 -5.67 3.56 15.50
N TYR A 439 -6.99 3.58 15.68
CA TYR A 439 -7.92 4.14 14.72
C TYR A 439 -7.60 5.60 14.38
N GLY A 440 -7.35 6.43 15.40
CA GLY A 440 -7.03 7.83 15.21
C GLY A 440 -5.70 8.05 14.52
N LYS A 441 -4.64 7.39 14.99
CA LYS A 441 -3.25 7.55 14.50
C LYS A 441 -3.08 7.05 13.08
N ASN A 442 -3.75 5.96 12.73
CA ASN A 442 -3.73 5.37 11.39
C ASN A 442 -4.86 5.86 10.49
N ARG A 443 -5.73 6.74 10.97
CA ARG A 443 -6.86 7.30 10.22
C ARG A 443 -7.75 6.20 9.61
N ILE A 444 -8.11 5.21 10.42
CA ILE A 444 -9.03 4.14 9.99
C ILE A 444 -10.42 4.73 9.89
N ILE A 445 -11.00 4.72 8.69
CA ILE A 445 -12.35 5.20 8.44
C ILE A 445 -13.41 4.11 8.67
N ASP A 446 -14.65 4.53 8.78
CA ASP A 446 -15.83 3.68 8.84
C ASP A 446 -16.08 3.00 7.49
N GLY A 447 -16.48 1.74 7.51
CA GLY A 447 -16.89 1.00 6.32
C GLY A 447 -15.81 0.09 5.72
N PHE A 448 -16.21 -0.61 4.66
CA PHE A 448 -15.41 -1.65 4.02
C PHE A 448 -14.31 -1.11 3.09
N ASP A 449 -14.26 0.19 2.86
CA ASP A 449 -13.19 0.84 2.08
C ASP A 449 -11.88 0.99 2.86
N ASP A 450 -11.82 0.60 4.14
CA ASP A 450 -10.62 0.68 4.98
C ASP A 450 -10.58 -0.45 6.02
N GLY A 451 -9.72 -1.42 5.79
CA GLY A 451 -9.51 -2.54 6.70
C GLY A 451 -8.24 -2.43 7.54
N PHE A 452 -8.15 -3.27 8.56
CA PHE A 452 -6.94 -3.44 9.37
C PHE A 452 -6.77 -4.89 9.83
N LEU A 453 -5.54 -5.23 10.17
CA LEU A 453 -5.17 -6.54 10.71
C LEU A 453 -4.87 -6.43 12.20
N VAL A 454 -4.91 -7.57 12.89
CA VAL A 454 -4.52 -7.70 14.31
C VAL A 454 -3.39 -8.71 14.44
N LYS A 455 -2.35 -8.34 15.16
CA LYS A 455 -1.19 -9.19 15.48
C LYS A 455 -0.98 -9.21 16.98
N ILE A 456 -0.83 -10.41 17.53
CA ILE A 456 -0.48 -10.57 18.93
C ILE A 456 1.01 -10.91 19.05
N VAL A 457 1.71 -10.18 19.91
CA VAL A 457 3.09 -10.48 20.30
C VAL A 457 3.14 -11.06 21.70
N SER A 458 4.00 -12.06 21.91
CA SER A 458 4.19 -12.78 23.18
C SER A 458 5.65 -12.78 23.59
#